data_9d8c94908746ce49774cb7cd5f5b7d0b
#
_entry.id   9d8c94908746ce49774cb7cd5f5b7d0b
#
_cell.length_a   1.000
_cell.length_b   1.000
_cell.length_c   1.000
_cell.angle_alpha   90.00
_cell.angle_beta   90.00
_cell.angle_gamma   90.00
#
_symmetry.space_group_name_H-M   'P 1'
#
loop_
_entity.id
_entity.type
_entity.pdbx_description
1 polymer ?
#
loop_
_entity_poly.entity_id
_entity_poly.type
_entity_poly.pdbx_seq_one_letter_code
_entity_poly.pdbx_strand_id
1 'polypeptide(L)'
;MRPILIGVAGGTGSGKTTVANNVLEQVGTEHIAYIPHDAYYRDLSHLKPDMRAKVNFDHPDSLESELLVEHLKQLRMGRAVEIPVYDFTTHTRTDETERVEPAPVVLVEGILVFVEPELREIFDIKLYIDTDADVRFIRRLMRDIRQRGRSVEAVCEQYLSTVRPMHLEFVEPSKRYADVIIPEGGFNEVAIEMVAARIRGMLEERAE
;
A
#
# COMPACT_ATOMS: atom_id res chain seq x y z
N MET A 1 3.82 -21.40 -12.09
CA MET A 1 3.77 -20.18 -12.94
C MET A 1 4.28 -19.01 -12.09
N ARG A 2 5.16 -18.12 -12.60
CA ARG A 2 5.66 -16.96 -11.83
C ARG A 2 4.54 -15.93 -11.69
N PRO A 3 4.16 -15.48 -10.49
CA PRO A 3 3.12 -14.46 -10.31
C PRO A 3 3.51 -13.10 -10.92
N ILE A 4 2.49 -12.32 -11.29
CA ILE A 4 2.63 -10.90 -11.65
C ILE A 4 2.62 -10.10 -10.36
N LEU A 5 3.67 -9.31 -10.11
CA LEU A 5 3.75 -8.45 -8.95
C LEU A 5 3.37 -7.01 -9.33
N ILE A 6 2.34 -6.47 -8.69
CA ILE A 6 1.82 -5.13 -8.96
C ILE A 6 1.99 -4.26 -7.71
N GLY A 7 2.69 -3.15 -7.86
CA GLY A 7 2.80 -2.13 -6.82
C GLY A 7 1.80 -1.00 -7.04
N VAL A 8 1.08 -0.58 -5.99
CA VAL A 8 0.14 0.54 -6.01
C VAL A 8 0.59 1.58 -4.99
N ALA A 9 1.17 2.67 -5.47
CA ALA A 9 1.63 3.80 -4.66
C ALA A 9 0.70 5.01 -4.75
N GLY A 10 0.95 6.00 -3.90
CA GLY A 10 0.25 7.29 -3.89
C GLY A 10 0.07 7.84 -2.49
N GLY A 11 -0.22 9.11 -2.34
CA GLY A 11 -0.34 9.76 -1.04
C GLY A 11 -1.47 9.19 -0.17
N THR A 12 -1.37 9.41 1.14
CA THR A 12 -2.48 9.08 2.05
C THR A 12 -3.75 9.80 1.59
N GLY A 13 -4.89 9.10 1.57
CA GLY A 13 -6.17 9.64 1.09
C GLY A 13 -6.30 9.73 -0.45
N SER A 14 -5.33 9.26 -1.24
CA SER A 14 -5.41 9.28 -2.72
C SER A 14 -6.43 8.30 -3.30
N GLY A 15 -6.85 7.28 -2.55
CA GLY A 15 -7.78 6.26 -3.02
C GLY A 15 -7.12 4.98 -3.53
N LYS A 16 -5.85 4.72 -3.16
CA LYS A 16 -5.13 3.48 -3.51
C LYS A 16 -5.91 2.21 -3.17
N THR A 17 -6.38 2.10 -1.94
CA THR A 17 -7.17 0.94 -1.48
C THR A 17 -8.45 0.77 -2.28
N THR A 18 -9.11 1.87 -2.68
CA THR A 18 -10.30 1.81 -3.53
C THR A 18 -9.95 1.29 -4.92
N VAL A 19 -8.85 1.79 -5.51
CA VAL A 19 -8.36 1.28 -6.81
C VAL A 19 -8.00 -0.21 -6.70
N ALA A 20 -7.27 -0.60 -5.65
CA ALA A 20 -6.91 -2.00 -5.43
C ALA A 20 -8.15 -2.90 -5.35
N ASN A 21 -9.14 -2.51 -4.55
CA ASN A 21 -10.39 -3.27 -4.39
C ASN A 21 -11.17 -3.37 -5.71
N ASN A 22 -11.29 -2.26 -6.46
CA ASN A 22 -11.98 -2.28 -7.76
C ASN A 22 -11.26 -3.18 -8.78
N VAL A 23 -9.92 -3.21 -8.76
CA VAL A 23 -9.13 -4.14 -9.59
C VAL A 23 -9.38 -5.59 -9.15
N LEU A 24 -9.36 -5.86 -7.83
CA LEU A 24 -9.67 -7.18 -7.26
C LEU A 24 -11.05 -7.68 -7.71
N GLU A 25 -12.08 -6.83 -7.63
CA GLU A 25 -13.44 -7.16 -8.03
C GLU A 25 -13.55 -7.46 -9.54
N GLN A 26 -12.85 -6.69 -10.38
CA GLN A 26 -12.92 -6.85 -11.84
C GLN A 26 -12.10 -8.02 -12.38
N VAL A 27 -11.02 -8.40 -11.71
CA VAL A 27 -10.15 -9.52 -12.12
C VAL A 27 -10.60 -10.85 -11.52
N GLY A 28 -11.18 -10.80 -10.31
CA GLY A 28 -11.54 -11.95 -9.48
C GLY A 28 -10.56 -12.12 -8.31
N THR A 29 -11.11 -12.13 -7.10
CA THR A 29 -10.33 -12.21 -5.85
C THR A 29 -9.54 -13.50 -5.72
N GLU A 30 -9.98 -14.57 -6.36
CA GLU A 30 -9.31 -15.87 -6.39
C GLU A 30 -7.98 -15.87 -7.17
N HIS A 31 -7.76 -14.86 -8.01
CA HIS A 31 -6.54 -14.71 -8.81
C HIS A 31 -5.50 -13.79 -8.19
N ILE A 32 -5.86 -13.05 -7.15
CA ILE A 32 -5.02 -11.98 -6.58
C ILE A 32 -4.78 -12.19 -5.08
N ALA A 33 -3.51 -12.31 -4.69
CA ALA A 33 -3.09 -12.12 -3.30
C ALA A 33 -2.87 -10.62 -3.05
N TYR A 34 -3.60 -10.06 -2.08
CA TYR A 34 -3.49 -8.65 -1.69
C TYR A 34 -2.62 -8.51 -0.45
N ILE A 35 -1.64 -7.62 -0.49
CA ILE A 35 -0.72 -7.35 0.62
C ILE A 35 -0.66 -5.85 0.91
N PRO A 36 -1.17 -5.38 2.06
CA PRO A 36 -0.98 -4.01 2.48
C PRO A 36 0.44 -3.80 2.99
N HIS A 37 1.17 -2.82 2.45
CA HIS A 37 2.51 -2.45 2.96
C HIS A 37 2.45 -2.00 4.41
N ASP A 38 1.34 -1.42 4.83
CA ASP A 38 1.12 -0.98 6.22
C ASP A 38 1.16 -2.14 7.24
N ALA A 39 0.98 -3.40 6.82
CA ALA A 39 1.20 -4.57 7.69
C ALA A 39 2.67 -4.69 8.14
N TYR A 40 3.60 -4.14 7.37
CA TYR A 40 5.04 -4.22 7.60
C TYR A 40 5.61 -3.08 8.44
N TYR A 41 4.80 -2.24 9.07
CA TYR A 41 5.34 -1.33 10.09
C TYR A 41 6.14 -2.11 11.12
N ARG A 42 7.30 -1.58 11.52
CA ARG A 42 8.19 -2.24 12.48
C ARG A 42 7.50 -2.46 13.82
N ASP A 43 7.85 -3.55 14.47
CA ASP A 43 7.39 -3.81 15.85
C ASP A 43 7.94 -2.76 16.81
N LEU A 44 7.04 -2.10 17.51
CA LEU A 44 7.34 -1.08 18.51
C LEU A 44 6.96 -1.54 19.94
N SER A 45 6.78 -2.85 20.17
CA SER A 45 6.39 -3.41 21.47
C SER A 45 7.36 -3.02 22.60
N HIS A 46 8.63 -2.82 22.25
CA HIS A 46 9.69 -2.36 23.17
C HIS A 46 9.52 -0.90 23.64
N LEU A 47 8.70 -0.10 22.96
CA LEU A 47 8.43 1.29 23.35
C LEU A 47 7.14 1.39 24.18
N LYS A 48 7.09 2.39 25.09
CA LYS A 48 5.87 2.71 25.82
C LYS A 48 4.80 3.25 24.85
N PRO A 49 3.49 3.03 25.12
CA PRO A 49 2.41 3.45 24.22
C PRO A 49 2.43 4.92 23.81
N ASP A 50 2.73 5.82 24.75
CA ASP A 50 2.84 7.26 24.51
C ASP A 50 4.01 7.65 23.59
N MET A 51 5.06 6.82 23.54
CA MET A 51 6.20 7.00 22.64
C MET A 51 5.91 6.44 21.25
N ARG A 52 5.16 5.32 21.15
CA ARG A 52 4.76 4.75 19.85
C ARG A 52 3.93 5.75 19.04
N ALA A 53 2.98 6.44 19.69
CA ALA A 53 2.15 7.45 19.03
C ALA A 53 2.92 8.67 18.46
N LYS A 54 4.19 8.85 18.89
CA LYS A 54 5.06 9.95 18.41
C LYS A 54 5.99 9.52 17.27
N VAL A 55 6.03 8.25 16.92
CA VAL A 55 6.86 7.75 15.81
C VAL A 55 6.33 8.33 14.48
N ASN A 56 7.26 8.69 13.60
CA ASN A 56 6.92 9.14 12.26
C ASN A 56 6.66 7.94 11.34
N PHE A 57 5.41 7.51 11.26
CA PHE A 57 4.99 6.38 10.44
C PHE A 57 4.99 6.67 8.92
N ASP A 58 5.17 7.93 8.53
CA ASP A 58 5.27 8.32 7.12
C ASP A 58 6.73 8.33 6.60
N HIS A 59 7.73 8.05 7.48
CA HIS A 59 9.14 7.90 7.10
C HIS A 59 9.44 6.45 6.66
N PRO A 60 10.29 6.23 5.63
CA PRO A 60 10.63 4.87 5.15
C PRO A 60 11.16 3.94 6.26
N ASP A 61 11.96 4.44 7.19
CA ASP A 61 12.52 3.64 8.30
C ASP A 61 11.46 3.05 9.24
N SER A 62 10.21 3.54 9.17
CA SER A 62 9.10 2.99 9.95
C SER A 62 8.63 1.61 9.47
N LEU A 63 8.99 1.24 8.26
CA LEU A 63 8.60 -0.01 7.61
C LEU A 63 9.76 -1.01 7.54
N GLU A 64 9.44 -2.28 7.64
CA GLU A 64 10.35 -3.40 7.40
C GLU A 64 10.20 -3.89 5.96
N SER A 65 10.58 -3.01 5.01
CA SER A 65 10.43 -3.26 3.57
C SER A 65 11.28 -4.45 3.11
N GLU A 66 12.39 -4.73 3.78
CA GLU A 66 13.23 -5.89 3.56
C GLU A 66 12.47 -7.21 3.79
N LEU A 67 11.61 -7.28 4.82
CA LEU A 67 10.75 -8.44 5.07
C LEU A 67 9.69 -8.60 3.96
N LEU A 68 9.09 -7.49 3.52
CA LEU A 68 8.15 -7.52 2.39
C LEU A 68 8.82 -8.04 1.12
N VAL A 69 10.04 -7.58 0.81
CA VAL A 69 10.82 -8.07 -0.35
C VAL A 69 11.04 -9.57 -0.26
N GLU A 70 11.40 -10.08 0.91
CA GLU A 70 11.60 -11.52 1.12
C GLU A 70 10.29 -12.29 0.90
N HIS A 71 9.17 -11.83 1.45
CA HIS A 71 7.86 -12.45 1.24
C HIS A 71 7.44 -12.45 -0.23
N LEU A 72 7.68 -11.36 -0.96
CA LEU A 72 7.39 -11.30 -2.40
C LEU A 72 8.26 -12.27 -3.20
N LYS A 73 9.54 -12.46 -2.82
CA LYS A 73 10.42 -13.48 -3.42
C LYS A 73 9.90 -14.90 -3.16
N GLN A 74 9.40 -15.19 -1.94
CA GLN A 74 8.81 -16.49 -1.60
C GLN A 74 7.53 -16.75 -2.41
N LEU A 75 6.62 -15.79 -2.48
CA LEU A 75 5.41 -15.90 -3.31
C LEU A 75 5.75 -16.11 -4.79
N ARG A 76 6.79 -15.45 -5.32
CA ARG A 76 7.31 -15.69 -6.67
C ARG A 76 7.79 -17.12 -6.90
N MET A 77 8.26 -17.79 -5.86
CA MET A 77 8.68 -19.20 -5.90
C MET A 77 7.52 -20.18 -5.65
N GLY A 78 6.29 -19.69 -5.53
CA GLY A 78 5.11 -20.50 -5.25
C GLY A 78 5.02 -20.97 -3.80
N ARG A 79 5.62 -20.25 -2.86
CA ARG A 79 5.59 -20.56 -1.43
C ARG A 79 4.70 -19.57 -0.71
N ALA A 80 3.83 -20.09 0.17
CA ALA A 80 3.02 -19.26 1.08
C ALA A 80 3.90 -18.53 2.07
N VAL A 81 3.42 -17.37 2.56
CA VAL A 81 4.10 -16.54 3.56
C VAL A 81 3.16 -16.18 4.68
N GLU A 82 3.71 -15.89 5.85
CA GLU A 82 2.99 -15.40 7.02
C GLU A 82 3.28 -13.91 7.17
N ILE A 83 2.35 -13.05 6.74
CA ILE A 83 2.52 -11.60 6.86
C ILE A 83 2.16 -11.11 8.26
N PRO A 84 2.84 -10.07 8.79
CA PRO A 84 2.52 -9.51 10.09
C PRO A 84 1.11 -8.93 10.13
N VAL A 85 0.49 -8.95 11.31
CA VAL A 85 -0.75 -8.20 11.59
C VAL A 85 -0.39 -6.97 12.43
N TYR A 86 -0.71 -5.79 11.91
CA TYR A 86 -0.42 -4.52 12.56
C TYR A 86 -1.68 -3.91 13.18
N ASP A 87 -1.62 -3.58 14.47
CA ASP A 87 -2.71 -2.90 15.18
C ASP A 87 -2.49 -1.39 15.19
N PHE A 88 -3.30 -0.68 14.42
CA PHE A 88 -3.28 0.78 14.34
C PHE A 88 -3.75 1.47 15.63
N THR A 89 -4.39 0.76 16.55
CA THR A 89 -4.87 1.31 17.84
C THR A 89 -3.72 1.38 18.84
N THR A 90 -2.92 0.33 18.89
CA THR A 90 -1.77 0.22 19.80
C THR A 90 -0.45 0.65 19.18
N HIS A 91 -0.46 0.96 17.88
CA HIS A 91 0.72 1.36 17.09
C HIS A 91 1.86 0.34 17.17
N THR A 92 1.55 -0.96 17.06
CA THR A 92 2.56 -2.02 17.00
C THR A 92 2.02 -3.27 16.31
N ARG A 93 2.88 -4.22 16.00
CA ARG A 93 2.48 -5.54 15.53
C ARG A 93 1.83 -6.34 16.65
N THR A 94 0.92 -7.24 16.29
CA THR A 94 0.40 -8.27 17.17
C THR A 94 1.28 -9.53 17.08
N ASP A 95 0.99 -10.52 17.94
CA ASP A 95 1.62 -11.85 17.84
C ASP A 95 1.00 -12.72 16.74
N GLU A 96 -0.06 -12.22 16.08
CA GLU A 96 -0.76 -12.93 15.01
C GLU A 96 -0.07 -12.66 13.66
N THR A 97 -0.20 -13.63 12.76
CA THR A 97 0.17 -13.51 11.36
C THR A 97 -1.02 -13.86 10.48
N GLU A 98 -1.02 -13.35 9.27
CA GLU A 98 -1.99 -13.73 8.23
C GLU A 98 -1.26 -14.52 7.14
N ARG A 99 -1.78 -15.73 6.83
CA ARG A 99 -1.22 -16.58 5.81
C ARG A 99 -1.69 -16.14 4.43
N VAL A 100 -0.73 -15.82 3.56
CA VAL A 100 -0.96 -15.46 2.16
C VAL A 100 -0.49 -16.58 1.26
N GLU A 101 -1.42 -17.19 0.53
CA GLU A 101 -1.12 -18.23 -0.46
C GLU A 101 -0.61 -17.62 -1.77
N PRO A 102 0.25 -18.33 -2.51
CA PRO A 102 0.65 -17.92 -3.83
C PRO A 102 -0.55 -17.80 -4.77
N ALA A 103 -0.63 -16.68 -5.47
CA ALA A 103 -1.67 -16.43 -6.46
C ALA A 103 -1.05 -16.00 -7.80
N PRO A 104 -1.77 -16.11 -8.93
CA PRO A 104 -1.29 -15.65 -10.24
C PRO A 104 -0.89 -14.19 -10.27
N VAL A 105 -1.52 -13.36 -9.44
CA VAL A 105 -1.20 -11.94 -9.23
C VAL A 105 -0.97 -11.68 -7.75
N VAL A 106 0.04 -10.87 -7.42
CA VAL A 106 0.24 -10.32 -6.08
C VAL A 106 0.19 -8.81 -6.18
N LEU A 107 -0.76 -8.19 -5.49
CA LEU A 107 -0.94 -6.74 -5.46
C LEU A 107 -0.50 -6.19 -4.10
N VAL A 108 0.47 -5.30 -4.13
CA VAL A 108 1.00 -4.62 -2.93
C VAL A 108 0.58 -3.16 -2.96
N GLU A 109 -0.03 -2.66 -1.90
CA GLU A 109 -0.48 -1.28 -1.79
C GLU A 109 0.17 -0.58 -0.60
N GLY A 110 0.66 0.66 -0.83
CA GLY A 110 1.19 1.47 0.27
C GLY A 110 1.73 2.83 -0.18
N ILE A 111 1.90 3.73 0.77
CA ILE A 111 2.40 5.09 0.47
C ILE A 111 3.88 5.11 0.07
N LEU A 112 4.67 4.15 0.54
CA LEU A 112 6.13 4.11 0.39
C LEU A 112 6.64 2.96 -0.49
N VAL A 113 5.76 2.19 -1.15
CA VAL A 113 6.15 1.00 -1.92
C VAL A 113 7.12 1.27 -3.08
N PHE A 114 7.22 2.52 -3.55
CA PHE A 114 8.17 2.89 -4.61
C PHE A 114 9.39 3.67 -4.08
N VAL A 115 9.51 3.83 -2.77
CA VAL A 115 10.67 4.52 -2.18
C VAL A 115 11.87 3.58 -2.14
N GLU A 116 11.66 2.32 -1.77
CA GLU A 116 12.71 1.32 -1.70
C GLU A 116 13.12 0.78 -3.09
N PRO A 117 14.42 0.84 -3.44
CA PRO A 117 14.90 0.35 -4.74
C PRO A 117 14.54 -1.12 -5.01
N GLU A 118 14.73 -2.00 -4.03
CA GLU A 118 14.45 -3.42 -4.18
C GLU A 118 12.96 -3.71 -4.44
N LEU A 119 12.04 -2.95 -3.81
CA LEU A 119 10.62 -3.06 -4.10
C LEU A 119 10.30 -2.60 -5.52
N ARG A 120 10.92 -1.51 -6.00
CA ARG A 120 10.72 -1.04 -7.38
C ARG A 120 11.14 -2.07 -8.42
N GLU A 121 12.25 -2.78 -8.16
CA GLU A 121 12.79 -3.77 -9.09
C GLU A 121 11.98 -5.06 -9.12
N ILE A 122 11.30 -5.39 -8.01
CA ILE A 122 10.51 -6.61 -7.95
C ILE A 122 9.12 -6.48 -8.59
N PHE A 123 8.56 -5.30 -8.73
CA PHE A 123 7.26 -5.09 -9.35
C PHE A 123 7.34 -5.18 -10.88
N ASP A 124 6.42 -5.97 -11.46
CA ASP A 124 6.25 -6.08 -12.91
C ASP A 124 5.38 -4.92 -13.46
N ILE A 125 4.47 -4.37 -12.65
CA ILE A 125 3.64 -3.19 -12.95
C ILE A 125 3.64 -2.26 -11.74
N LYS A 126 3.82 -0.96 -11.99
CA LYS A 126 3.84 0.09 -10.98
C LYS A 126 2.79 1.15 -11.28
N LEU A 127 1.78 1.23 -10.41
CA LEU A 127 0.65 2.17 -10.51
C LEU A 127 0.80 3.26 -9.45
N TYR A 128 0.73 4.51 -9.85
CA TYR A 128 0.71 5.64 -8.92
C TYR A 128 -0.67 6.32 -8.96
N ILE A 129 -1.31 6.40 -7.79
CA ILE A 129 -2.62 7.03 -7.64
C ILE A 129 -2.40 8.50 -7.29
N ASP A 130 -2.72 9.36 -8.25
CA ASP A 130 -2.54 10.81 -8.15
C ASP A 130 -3.87 11.50 -7.87
N THR A 131 -3.92 12.23 -6.77
CA THR A 131 -5.10 12.97 -6.34
C THR A 131 -4.62 14.26 -5.67
N ASP A 132 -5.29 15.36 -5.91
CA ASP A 132 -4.95 16.68 -5.38
C ASP A 132 -4.83 16.68 -3.85
N ALA A 133 -3.89 17.46 -3.34
CA ALA A 133 -3.49 17.43 -1.93
C ALA A 133 -4.63 17.82 -0.97
N ASP A 134 -5.49 18.77 -1.35
CA ASP A 134 -6.67 19.19 -0.60
C ASP A 134 -7.73 18.07 -0.52
N VAL A 135 -7.99 17.39 -1.63
CA VAL A 135 -8.91 16.24 -1.68
C VAL A 135 -8.39 15.10 -0.82
N ARG A 136 -7.09 14.79 -0.92
CA ARG A 136 -6.44 13.76 -0.09
C ARG A 136 -6.54 14.10 1.41
N PHE A 137 -6.29 15.37 1.75
CA PHE A 137 -6.38 15.82 3.15
C PHE A 137 -7.80 15.70 3.69
N ILE A 138 -8.81 16.14 2.93
CA ILE A 138 -10.23 16.02 3.31
C ILE A 138 -10.61 14.56 3.54
N ARG A 139 -10.25 13.66 2.61
CA ARG A 139 -10.53 12.22 2.73
C ARG A 139 -9.85 11.61 3.97
N ARG A 140 -8.57 11.94 4.22
CA ARG A 140 -7.83 11.52 5.41
C ARG A 140 -8.50 12.04 6.69
N LEU A 141 -8.83 13.32 6.75
CA LEU A 141 -9.47 13.94 7.91
C LEU A 141 -10.77 13.22 8.26
N MET A 142 -11.64 13.02 7.27
CA MET A 142 -12.93 12.35 7.47
C MET A 142 -12.77 10.90 7.92
N ARG A 143 -11.82 10.15 7.34
CA ARG A 143 -11.52 8.79 7.74
C ARG A 143 -11.01 8.73 9.17
N ASP A 144 -10.02 9.54 9.52
CA ASP A 144 -9.34 9.49 10.82
C ASP A 144 -10.28 9.91 11.96
N ILE A 145 -11.21 10.84 11.71
CA ILE A 145 -12.27 11.19 12.66
C ILE A 145 -13.28 10.03 12.82
N ARG A 146 -13.81 9.49 11.72
CA ARG A 146 -14.92 8.53 11.76
C ARG A 146 -14.51 7.13 12.18
N GLN A 147 -13.31 6.69 11.74
CA GLN A 147 -12.87 5.30 11.90
C GLN A 147 -11.81 5.13 12.98
N ARG A 148 -11.04 6.19 13.30
CA ARG A 148 -9.92 6.13 14.26
C ARG A 148 -10.17 6.98 15.51
N GLY A 149 -11.34 7.64 15.63
CA GLY A 149 -11.74 8.44 16.79
C GLY A 149 -10.83 9.64 17.10
N ARG A 150 -10.12 10.17 16.09
CA ARG A 150 -9.16 11.27 16.28
C ARG A 150 -9.87 12.63 16.25
N SER A 151 -9.32 13.63 16.96
CA SER A 151 -9.80 15.01 16.84
C SER A 151 -9.30 15.68 15.55
N VAL A 152 -10.02 16.69 15.09
CA VAL A 152 -9.64 17.53 13.95
C VAL A 152 -8.25 18.14 14.17
N GLU A 153 -8.01 18.67 15.36
CA GLU A 153 -6.74 19.34 15.73
C GLU A 153 -5.57 18.35 15.63
N ALA A 154 -5.73 17.13 16.19
CA ALA A 154 -4.68 16.12 16.17
C ALA A 154 -4.35 15.64 14.74
N VAL A 155 -5.37 15.52 13.87
CA VAL A 155 -5.15 15.15 12.47
C VAL A 155 -4.45 16.28 11.71
N CYS A 156 -4.86 17.54 11.91
CA CYS A 156 -4.24 18.70 11.29
C CYS A 156 -2.77 18.86 11.73
N GLU A 157 -2.50 18.74 13.03
CA GLU A 157 -1.15 18.86 13.59
C GLU A 157 -0.23 17.77 13.00
N GLN A 158 -0.67 16.51 13.01
CA GLN A 158 0.12 15.43 12.41
C GLN A 158 0.32 15.64 10.90
N TYR A 159 -0.72 16.10 10.19
CA TYR A 159 -0.59 16.33 8.75
C TYR A 159 0.48 17.38 8.43
N LEU A 160 0.52 18.47 9.19
CA LEU A 160 1.48 19.54 8.97
C LEU A 160 2.89 19.19 9.46
N SER A 161 3.00 18.46 10.58
CA SER A 161 4.29 18.15 11.20
C SER A 161 5.02 16.96 10.57
N THR A 162 4.31 15.94 10.10
CA THR A 162 4.92 14.71 9.57
C THR A 162 4.41 14.32 8.19
N VAL A 163 3.09 14.17 8.01
CA VAL A 163 2.52 13.58 6.79
C VAL A 163 2.87 14.37 5.53
N ARG A 164 2.66 15.70 5.56
CA ARG A 164 2.94 16.55 4.39
C ARG A 164 4.44 16.65 4.09
N PRO A 165 5.35 16.88 5.07
CA PRO A 165 6.78 16.84 4.84
C PRO A 165 7.24 15.51 4.22
N MET A 166 6.86 14.38 4.80
CA MET A 166 7.26 13.06 4.30
C MET A 166 6.66 12.75 2.92
N HIS A 167 5.43 13.21 2.65
CA HIS A 167 4.85 13.10 1.32
C HIS A 167 5.70 13.83 0.27
N LEU A 168 6.12 15.05 0.55
CA LEU A 168 6.92 15.85 -0.38
C LEU A 168 8.35 15.30 -0.55
N GLU A 169 8.89 14.71 0.49
CA GLU A 169 10.26 14.17 0.50
C GLU A 169 10.35 12.78 -0.17
N PHE A 170 9.40 11.89 0.11
CA PHE A 170 9.48 10.48 -0.29
C PHE A 170 8.39 10.07 -1.29
N VAL A 171 7.12 10.37 -0.98
CA VAL A 171 5.99 9.82 -1.73
C VAL A 171 5.84 10.47 -3.11
N GLU A 172 5.77 11.79 -3.15
CA GLU A 172 5.60 12.54 -4.42
C GLU A 172 6.76 12.31 -5.39
N PRO A 173 8.05 12.34 -4.98
CA PRO A 173 9.14 12.02 -5.89
C PRO A 173 9.13 10.59 -6.42
N SER A 174 8.52 9.64 -5.71
CA SER A 174 8.42 8.24 -6.13
C SER A 174 7.49 8.02 -7.34
N LYS A 175 6.60 8.96 -7.61
CA LYS A 175 5.71 8.99 -8.78
C LYS A 175 6.46 8.80 -10.12
N ARG A 176 7.70 9.27 -10.22
CA ARG A 176 8.54 9.10 -11.41
C ARG A 176 8.83 7.65 -11.78
N TYR A 177 8.67 6.72 -10.86
CA TYR A 177 8.94 5.30 -11.06
C TYR A 177 7.69 4.51 -11.50
N ALA A 178 6.53 5.16 -11.55
CA ALA A 178 5.30 4.51 -11.98
C ALA A 178 5.30 4.28 -13.50
N ASP A 179 4.77 3.12 -13.90
CA ASP A 179 4.50 2.81 -15.31
C ASP A 179 3.18 3.48 -15.76
N VAL A 180 2.22 3.62 -14.83
CA VAL A 180 0.92 4.28 -15.06
C VAL A 180 0.58 5.19 -13.88
N ILE A 181 0.13 6.40 -14.20
CA ILE A 181 -0.40 7.35 -13.22
C ILE A 181 -1.91 7.42 -13.41
N ILE A 182 -2.66 7.14 -12.32
CA ILE A 182 -4.13 7.15 -12.32
C ILE A 182 -4.60 8.40 -11.56
N PRO A 183 -5.16 9.39 -12.25
CA PRO A 183 -5.73 10.56 -11.60
C PRO A 183 -7.04 10.22 -10.88
N GLU A 184 -7.40 11.02 -9.86
CA GLU A 184 -8.66 10.96 -9.10
C GLU A 184 -8.92 9.66 -8.30
N GLY A 185 -8.00 8.73 -8.32
CA GLY A 185 -8.08 7.48 -7.56
C GLY A 185 -9.22 6.55 -8.01
N GLY A 186 -9.96 6.00 -7.05
CA GLY A 186 -11.02 5.02 -7.29
C GLY A 186 -12.23 5.51 -8.08
N PHE A 187 -12.32 6.81 -8.38
CA PHE A 187 -13.36 7.37 -9.24
C PHE A 187 -13.04 7.31 -10.74
N ASN A 188 -11.79 7.00 -11.09
CA ASN A 188 -11.39 6.85 -12.49
C ASN A 188 -11.67 5.42 -12.98
N GLU A 189 -12.95 5.15 -13.25
CA GLU A 189 -13.42 3.83 -13.70
C GLU A 189 -12.71 3.37 -14.98
N VAL A 190 -12.48 4.28 -15.94
CA VAL A 190 -11.81 3.96 -17.20
C VAL A 190 -10.39 3.46 -16.97
N ALA A 191 -9.62 4.14 -16.11
CA ALA A 191 -8.25 3.71 -15.82
C ALA A 191 -8.22 2.36 -15.08
N ILE A 192 -9.16 2.14 -14.15
CA ILE A 192 -9.30 0.88 -13.42
C ILE A 192 -9.64 -0.26 -14.38
N GLU A 193 -10.59 -0.04 -15.30
CA GLU A 193 -10.98 -1.02 -16.32
C GLU A 193 -9.77 -1.38 -17.23
N MET A 194 -9.02 -0.39 -17.69
CA MET A 194 -7.81 -0.61 -18.49
C MET A 194 -6.76 -1.45 -17.74
N VAL A 195 -6.52 -1.17 -16.47
CA VAL A 195 -5.60 -1.96 -15.63
C VAL A 195 -6.12 -3.39 -15.47
N ALA A 196 -7.39 -3.57 -15.12
CA ALA A 196 -8.00 -4.88 -14.96
C ALA A 196 -7.98 -5.69 -16.28
N ALA A 197 -8.27 -5.04 -17.42
CA ALA A 197 -8.18 -5.69 -18.73
C ALA A 197 -6.75 -6.15 -19.06
N ARG A 198 -5.73 -5.33 -18.74
CA ARG A 198 -4.33 -5.72 -18.92
C ARG A 198 -3.94 -6.92 -18.05
N ILE A 199 -4.38 -6.94 -16.80
CA ILE A 199 -4.12 -8.06 -15.88
C ILE A 199 -4.78 -9.34 -16.42
N ARG A 200 -6.05 -9.29 -16.83
CA ARG A 200 -6.75 -10.45 -17.44
C ARG A 200 -6.00 -10.98 -18.67
N GLY A 201 -5.60 -10.08 -19.60
CA GLY A 201 -4.82 -10.47 -20.77
C GLY A 201 -3.50 -11.16 -20.40
N MET A 202 -2.79 -10.66 -19.37
CA MET A 202 -1.56 -11.31 -18.89
C MET A 202 -1.83 -12.69 -18.25
N LEU A 203 -2.98 -12.89 -17.63
CA LEU A 203 -3.37 -14.20 -17.07
C LEU A 203 -3.70 -15.20 -18.19
N GLU A 204 -4.40 -14.76 -19.25
CA GLU A 204 -4.71 -15.56 -20.44
C GLU A 204 -3.44 -15.97 -21.19
N GLU A 205 -2.53 -15.01 -21.48
CA GLU A 205 -1.23 -15.26 -22.13
C GLU A 205 -0.36 -16.32 -21.38
N ARG A 206 -0.61 -16.52 -20.10
CA ARG A 206 0.12 -17.49 -19.26
C ARG A 206 -0.58 -18.84 -19.11
N ALA A 207 -1.84 -18.92 -19.49
CA ALA A 207 -2.62 -20.18 -19.47
C ALA A 207 -2.41 -21.02 -20.75
N GLU A 208 -1.95 -20.35 -21.82
CA GLU A 208 -1.54 -20.99 -23.09
C GLU A 208 -0.11 -21.56 -23.00
#